data_61c4004716083fa6fa150aa0cf079c23
#
_entry.id   61c4004716083fa6fa150aa0cf079c23
#
_cell.length_a   1.000
_cell.length_b   1.000
_cell.length_c   1.000
_cell.angle_alpha   90.00
_cell.angle_beta   90.00
_cell.angle_gamma   90.00
#
_symmetry.space_group_name_H-M   'P 1'
#
loop_
_entity.id
_entity.type
_entity.pdbx_description
1 polymer ?
#
loop_
_entity_poly.entity_id
_entity_poly.type
_entity_poly.pdbx_seq_one_letter_code
_entity_poly.pdbx_strand_id
1 'polypeptide(L)'
;MPMACTGCGSDQAPNSARPLVNPTTQIAGAGVLGNDRQSDQSCARDAAAPDPGPPTRPARNAAGVTPDVAQVPADPQRIVVLSGDQLDTLCALGLQSRVVGAALPDGSSSQPAYLGAVVHGVPGVGTRSAPDLKAIAAAHPDLVLGSQFLTPALYGQLSAIAPTVFTAAPGAAWEDNVRGVGAATARSAAADALITAFRQRATDIGTKRDAAHFQASIVQLTTTTVRVYGARNFPASVLSAVGVDRPASQRFTDKPYVEMGATDADLAKGPDFSAADADIIYVSCASPAAAERAATVFDSDPWRRLSANRDNRVFVVNDEIWQTGEGVVAARGIVEDLRWINAPIN
;
A
#
# COMPACT_ATOMS: atom_id res chain seq x y z
N MET A 1 -7.38 -10.69 74.35
CA MET A 1 -7.84 -11.98 73.82
C MET A 1 -8.40 -11.72 72.43
N PRO A 2 -8.33 -12.67 71.55
CA PRO A 2 -7.22 -12.74 70.60
C PRO A 2 -7.69 -12.42 69.15
N MET A 3 -6.73 -12.08 68.34
CA MET A 3 -6.37 -12.77 67.08
C MET A 3 -7.44 -12.89 66.02
N ALA A 4 -7.18 -12.47 64.84
CA ALA A 4 -6.42 -13.25 63.86
C ALA A 4 -6.01 -12.39 62.65
N CYS A 5 -4.75 -12.49 62.32
CA CYS A 5 -4.24 -12.15 61.01
C CYS A 5 -4.75 -13.16 59.99
N THR A 6 -5.23 -12.67 58.86
CA THR A 6 -5.26 -13.51 57.68
C THR A 6 -4.77 -12.68 56.50
N GLY A 7 -3.56 -12.94 56.09
CA GLY A 7 -2.99 -12.42 54.87
C GLY A 7 -3.73 -13.01 53.68
N CYS A 8 -4.24 -12.15 52.79
CA CYS A 8 -4.61 -12.52 51.44
C CYS A 8 -3.39 -12.30 50.55
N GLY A 9 -2.73 -13.41 50.26
CA GLY A 9 -1.80 -13.46 49.15
C GLY A 9 -2.57 -13.19 47.86
N SER A 10 -2.20 -12.14 47.16
CA SER A 10 -2.61 -11.92 45.81
C SER A 10 -1.84 -12.89 44.91
N ASP A 11 -2.45 -13.99 44.56
CA ASP A 11 -2.03 -14.82 43.45
C ASP A 11 -2.13 -13.97 42.16
N GLN A 12 -1.01 -13.39 41.79
CA GLN A 12 -0.84 -12.93 40.42
C GLN A 12 -0.80 -14.18 39.51
N ALA A 13 -1.90 -14.41 38.81
CA ALA A 13 -1.95 -15.39 37.77
C ALA A 13 -0.83 -15.09 36.75
N PRO A 14 -0.12 -16.11 36.26
CA PRO A 14 0.94 -15.91 35.30
C PRO A 14 0.35 -15.24 34.04
N ASN A 15 1.04 -14.20 33.62
CA ASN A 15 0.79 -13.43 32.41
C ASN A 15 0.62 -14.43 31.25
N SER A 16 -0.63 -14.76 30.90
CA SER A 16 -0.94 -15.59 29.76
C SER A 16 -0.47 -14.86 28.54
N ALA A 17 0.62 -15.34 27.95
CA ALA A 17 1.12 -14.86 26.69
C ALA A 17 -0.04 -14.79 25.69
N ARG A 18 -0.39 -13.60 25.24
CA ARG A 18 -1.38 -13.43 24.18
C ARG A 18 -0.98 -14.33 23.02
N PRO A 19 -1.90 -15.09 22.44
CA PRO A 19 -1.59 -15.94 21.31
C PRO A 19 -0.98 -15.07 20.21
N LEU A 20 0.14 -15.52 19.67
CA LEU A 20 0.92 -14.82 18.62
C LEU A 20 0.22 -14.82 17.27
N VAL A 21 -0.89 -15.50 17.16
CA VAL A 21 -1.70 -15.61 15.94
C VAL A 21 -2.92 -14.73 16.10
N ASN A 22 -3.17 -13.85 15.13
CA ASN A 22 -4.41 -13.10 15.08
C ASN A 22 -5.54 -14.07 14.68
N PRO A 23 -6.46 -14.38 15.60
CA PRO A 23 -7.46 -15.38 15.31
C PRO A 23 -8.52 -14.70 14.53
N THR A 24 -8.46 -14.62 13.17
CA THR A 24 -9.76 -14.35 13.15
C THR A 24 -10.49 -14.35 11.92
N THR A 25 -10.67 -13.81 11.06
CA THR A 25 -11.53 -13.97 9.92
C THR A 25 -10.81 -14.87 8.96
N GLN A 26 -11.43 -15.98 8.59
CA GLN A 26 -10.91 -16.84 7.55
C GLN A 26 -11.86 -16.81 6.35
N ILE A 27 -11.29 -16.85 5.16
CA ILE A 27 -12.00 -17.04 3.91
C ILE A 27 -11.54 -18.37 3.35
N ALA A 28 -12.39 -19.41 3.42
CA ALA A 28 -12.08 -20.77 2.96
C ALA A 28 -10.71 -21.29 3.44
N GLY A 29 -10.39 -21.09 4.71
CA GLY A 29 -9.13 -21.52 5.33
C GLY A 29 -7.99 -20.51 5.23
N ALA A 30 -8.08 -19.50 4.38
CA ALA A 30 -7.08 -18.42 4.33
C ALA A 30 -7.27 -17.42 5.48
N GLY A 31 -6.20 -17.09 6.19
CA GLY A 31 -6.22 -16.07 7.25
C GLY A 31 -6.38 -14.67 6.66
N VAL A 32 -7.11 -13.76 7.34
CA VAL A 32 -7.24 -12.36 6.90
C VAL A 32 -6.35 -11.48 7.77
N LEU A 33 -5.45 -10.72 7.14
CA LEU A 33 -4.54 -9.81 7.84
C LEU A 33 -5.04 -8.37 7.80
N GLY A 34 -4.65 -7.61 8.81
CA GLY A 34 -4.87 -6.16 8.87
C GLY A 34 -6.27 -5.73 9.29
N ASN A 35 -7.12 -6.63 9.79
CA ASN A 35 -8.45 -6.27 10.29
C ASN A 35 -8.41 -5.40 11.56
N ASP A 36 -7.28 -5.37 12.27
CA ASP A 36 -7.05 -4.58 13.48
C ASP A 36 -6.43 -3.20 13.19
N ARG A 37 -6.21 -2.85 11.92
CA ARG A 37 -5.66 -1.54 11.55
C ARG A 37 -6.61 -0.42 11.86
N GLN A 38 -6.07 0.62 12.48
CA GLN A 38 -6.80 1.85 12.76
C GLN A 38 -6.45 2.89 11.67
N SER A 39 -7.23 2.89 10.60
CA SER A 39 -6.98 3.75 9.42
C SER A 39 -6.88 5.25 9.79
N ASP A 40 -7.63 5.73 10.78
CA ASP A 40 -7.57 7.12 11.24
C ASP A 40 -6.23 7.51 11.92
N GLN A 41 -5.38 6.54 12.21
CA GLN A 41 -4.02 6.76 12.72
C GLN A 41 -2.94 6.58 11.64
N SER A 42 -3.32 6.38 10.39
CA SER A 42 -2.40 6.16 9.28
C SER A 42 -1.60 7.40 8.92
N CYS A 43 -2.25 8.56 8.92
CA CYS A 43 -1.59 9.84 8.66
C CYS A 43 -0.82 10.35 9.87
N ALA A 44 0.24 11.10 9.63
CA ALA A 44 0.91 11.85 10.69
C ALA A 44 -0.05 12.91 11.27
N ARG A 45 -0.03 13.07 12.59
CA ARG A 45 -0.90 14.02 13.29
C ARG A 45 -0.52 15.47 12.99
N ASP A 46 0.79 15.72 13.02
CA ASP A 46 1.35 17.05 12.81
C ASP A 46 1.96 17.16 11.42
N ALA A 47 1.72 18.27 10.76
CA ALA A 47 2.36 18.56 9.48
C ALA A 47 3.87 18.71 9.66
N ALA A 48 4.63 17.99 8.84
CA ALA A 48 6.07 18.19 8.77
C ALA A 48 6.39 19.67 8.44
N ALA A 49 7.34 20.26 9.16
CA ALA A 49 7.77 21.62 8.88
C ALA A 49 8.46 21.70 7.51
N PRO A 50 8.29 22.80 6.77
CA PRO A 50 9.03 23.00 5.54
C PRO A 50 10.53 23.16 5.83
N ASP A 51 11.37 22.63 4.95
CA ASP A 51 12.81 22.81 5.00
C ASP A 51 13.16 24.30 4.91
N PRO A 52 14.20 24.80 5.58
CA PRO A 52 14.61 26.20 5.49
C PRO A 52 14.95 26.65 4.07
N GLY A 53 14.61 27.86 3.67
CA GLY A 53 14.95 28.42 2.35
C GLY A 53 13.93 29.43 1.82
N PRO A 54 14.01 29.80 0.53
CA PRO A 54 13.16 30.84 -0.05
C PRO A 54 11.69 30.38 -0.17
N PRO A 55 10.74 31.33 -0.27
CA PRO A 55 9.31 31.02 -0.34
C PRO A 55 8.87 30.29 -1.63
N THR A 56 9.68 30.41 -2.69
CA THR A 56 9.49 29.66 -3.95
C THR A 56 10.73 28.84 -4.22
N ARG A 57 10.56 27.60 -4.65
CA ARG A 57 11.65 26.62 -4.81
C ARG A 57 11.56 25.84 -6.10
N PRO A 58 12.71 25.42 -6.67
CA PRO A 58 12.71 24.47 -7.77
C PRO A 58 12.33 23.07 -7.25
N ALA A 59 11.38 22.43 -7.91
CA ALA A 59 11.06 21.03 -7.76
C ALA A 59 11.24 20.32 -9.11
N ARG A 60 11.92 19.18 -9.10
CA ARG A 60 12.21 18.43 -10.33
C ARG A 60 10.99 17.59 -10.73
N ASN A 61 10.64 17.68 -12.00
CA ASN A 61 9.69 16.77 -12.63
C ASN A 61 10.32 15.39 -12.90
N ALA A 62 9.48 14.38 -13.06
CA ALA A 62 9.90 13.08 -13.57
C ALA A 62 10.55 13.19 -14.95
N ALA A 63 11.42 12.24 -15.27
CA ALA A 63 12.09 12.20 -16.56
C ALA A 63 11.10 12.20 -17.73
N GLY A 64 11.37 12.98 -18.75
CA GLY A 64 10.52 13.12 -19.93
C GLY A 64 9.41 14.17 -19.84
N VAL A 65 9.30 14.86 -18.70
CA VAL A 65 8.41 16.03 -18.55
C VAL A 65 9.19 17.32 -18.84
N THR A 66 8.59 18.22 -19.59
CA THR A 66 9.19 19.54 -19.92
C THR A 66 8.28 20.64 -19.37
N PRO A 67 8.83 21.61 -18.59
CA PRO A 67 10.23 21.74 -18.17
C PRO A 67 10.67 20.70 -17.13
N ASP A 68 11.96 20.41 -17.05
CA ASP A 68 12.52 19.46 -16.06
C ASP A 68 12.32 19.94 -14.62
N VAL A 69 12.14 21.23 -14.41
CA VAL A 69 12.01 21.88 -13.11
C VAL A 69 10.84 22.85 -13.10
N ALA A 70 9.96 22.70 -12.14
CA ALA A 70 8.87 23.61 -11.85
C ALA A 70 9.23 24.48 -10.63
N GLN A 71 8.77 25.74 -10.62
CA GLN A 71 8.85 26.61 -9.42
C GLN A 71 7.58 26.41 -8.59
N VAL A 72 7.74 25.98 -7.34
CA VAL A 72 6.64 25.69 -6.43
C VAL A 72 6.71 26.50 -5.15
N PRO A 73 5.58 26.78 -4.47
CA PRO A 73 5.60 27.40 -3.14
C PRO A 73 6.28 26.46 -2.14
N ALA A 74 7.06 27.02 -1.22
CA ALA A 74 7.75 26.25 -0.18
C ALA A 74 6.79 25.65 0.86
N ASP A 75 5.60 26.22 1.01
CA ASP A 75 4.58 25.75 1.96
C ASP A 75 3.18 25.78 1.32
N PRO A 76 2.92 24.89 0.35
CA PRO A 76 1.62 24.86 -0.33
C PRO A 76 0.50 24.56 0.66
N GLN A 77 -0.61 25.30 0.54
CA GLN A 77 -1.76 25.21 1.42
C GLN A 77 -2.96 24.54 0.76
N ARG A 78 -2.97 24.47 -0.58
CA ARG A 78 -4.08 23.94 -1.37
C ARG A 78 -3.55 23.00 -2.46
N ILE A 79 -3.43 21.75 -2.08
CA ILE A 79 -2.78 20.73 -2.93
C ILE A 79 -3.87 19.90 -3.63
N VAL A 80 -3.73 19.74 -4.94
CA VAL A 80 -4.46 18.72 -5.70
C VAL A 80 -3.50 17.59 -6.06
N VAL A 81 -3.94 16.34 -5.88
CA VAL A 81 -3.16 15.13 -6.19
C VAL A 81 -3.87 14.24 -7.19
N LEU A 82 -3.12 13.66 -8.12
CA LEU A 82 -3.69 12.86 -9.21
C LEU A 82 -3.27 11.37 -9.17
N SER A 83 -2.55 10.94 -8.11
CA SER A 83 -2.21 9.52 -7.93
C SER A 83 -2.21 9.10 -6.46
N GLY A 84 -2.32 7.79 -6.20
CA GLY A 84 -2.46 7.24 -4.86
C GLY A 84 -1.21 7.37 -4.01
N ASP A 85 -0.04 7.17 -4.60
CA ASP A 85 1.28 7.30 -3.95
C ASP A 85 1.55 8.72 -3.45
N GLN A 86 1.08 9.74 -4.17
CA GLN A 86 1.16 11.14 -3.77
C GLN A 86 0.27 11.42 -2.56
N LEU A 87 -0.97 10.92 -2.58
CA LEU A 87 -1.93 11.07 -1.49
C LEU A 87 -1.43 10.36 -0.21
N ASP A 88 -0.89 9.15 -0.35
CA ASP A 88 -0.24 8.39 0.72
C ASP A 88 0.95 9.16 1.33
N THR A 89 1.80 9.72 0.47
CA THR A 89 2.97 10.49 0.92
C THR A 89 2.56 11.77 1.67
N LEU A 90 1.55 12.50 1.18
CA LEU A 90 1.03 13.69 1.90
C LEU A 90 0.43 13.32 3.26
N CYS A 91 -0.27 12.19 3.35
CA CYS A 91 -0.75 11.62 4.60
C CYS A 91 0.41 11.34 5.57
N ALA A 92 1.48 10.71 5.09
CA ALA A 92 2.66 10.42 5.90
C ALA A 92 3.42 11.67 6.36
N LEU A 93 3.36 12.76 5.58
CA LEU A 93 3.96 14.06 5.91
C LEU A 93 3.05 14.94 6.80
N GLY A 94 1.84 14.48 7.13
CA GLY A 94 0.85 15.24 7.92
C GLY A 94 0.20 16.39 7.13
N LEU A 95 0.21 16.31 5.79
CA LEU A 95 -0.32 17.34 4.90
C LEU A 95 -1.74 17.04 4.38
N GLN A 96 -2.40 16.01 4.89
CA GLN A 96 -3.73 15.58 4.44
C GLN A 96 -4.79 16.68 4.51
N SER A 97 -4.73 17.59 5.49
CA SER A 97 -5.65 18.71 5.63
C SER A 97 -5.47 19.81 4.56
N ARG A 98 -4.37 19.78 3.81
CA ARG A 98 -4.08 20.70 2.71
C ARG A 98 -4.52 20.13 1.36
N VAL A 99 -4.94 18.89 1.29
CA VAL A 99 -5.44 18.27 0.06
C VAL A 99 -6.88 18.74 -0.18
N VAL A 100 -7.06 19.58 -1.18
CA VAL A 100 -8.36 20.17 -1.54
C VAL A 100 -9.08 19.41 -2.64
N GLY A 101 -8.42 18.44 -3.27
CA GLY A 101 -8.98 17.54 -4.26
C GLY A 101 -8.01 16.41 -4.60
N ALA A 102 -8.52 15.22 -4.83
CA ALA A 102 -7.72 14.09 -5.25
C ALA A 102 -8.43 13.26 -6.33
N ALA A 103 -7.67 12.76 -7.31
CA ALA A 103 -8.23 11.85 -8.29
C ALA A 103 -8.61 10.53 -7.63
N LEU A 104 -9.82 10.05 -7.91
CA LEU A 104 -10.35 8.79 -7.41
C LEU A 104 -9.63 7.60 -8.07
N PRO A 105 -9.45 6.48 -7.37
CA PRO A 105 -9.05 5.24 -8.02
C PRO A 105 -10.02 4.88 -9.15
N ASP A 106 -9.52 4.37 -10.26
CA ASP A 106 -10.37 3.99 -11.37
C ASP A 106 -11.36 2.89 -10.94
N GLY A 107 -12.64 3.11 -11.26
CA GLY A 107 -13.72 2.22 -10.82
C GLY A 107 -14.20 2.42 -9.38
N SER A 108 -13.65 3.38 -8.63
CA SER A 108 -14.09 3.75 -7.28
C SER A 108 -14.86 5.06 -7.27
N SER A 109 -15.81 5.19 -6.35
CA SER A 109 -16.54 6.43 -6.08
C SER A 109 -16.01 7.18 -4.84
N SER A 110 -14.97 6.66 -4.18
CA SER A 110 -14.40 7.21 -2.95
C SER A 110 -12.88 7.14 -2.93
N GLN A 111 -12.27 7.97 -2.09
CA GLN A 111 -10.84 7.91 -1.81
C GLN A 111 -10.49 6.65 -1.00
N PRO A 112 -9.21 6.21 -1.01
CA PRO A 112 -8.78 5.02 -0.27
C PRO A 112 -9.13 5.08 1.22
N ALA A 113 -9.65 3.99 1.76
CA ALA A 113 -10.08 3.92 3.15
C ALA A 113 -8.90 3.72 4.12
N TYR A 114 -7.79 3.12 3.68
CA TYR A 114 -6.64 2.82 4.53
C TYR A 114 -5.91 4.07 5.05
N LEU A 115 -6.13 5.24 4.43
CA LEU A 115 -5.55 6.54 4.85
C LEU A 115 -6.41 7.28 5.89
N GLY A 116 -7.53 6.70 6.31
CA GLY A 116 -8.42 7.25 7.33
C GLY A 116 -9.48 8.21 6.82
N ALA A 117 -10.41 8.58 7.72
CA ALA A 117 -11.61 9.33 7.38
C ALA A 117 -11.34 10.71 6.77
N VAL A 118 -10.28 11.39 7.22
CA VAL A 118 -9.91 12.72 6.69
C VAL A 118 -9.57 12.66 5.21
N VAL A 119 -8.77 11.67 4.81
CA VAL A 119 -8.39 11.47 3.39
C VAL A 119 -9.56 10.90 2.61
N HIS A 120 -10.30 9.97 3.19
CA HIS A 120 -11.48 9.37 2.56
C HIS A 120 -12.55 10.41 2.19
N GLY A 121 -12.65 11.49 2.96
CA GLY A 121 -13.56 12.62 2.71
C GLY A 121 -13.05 13.67 1.71
N VAL A 122 -11.84 13.54 1.14
CA VAL A 122 -11.30 14.50 0.16
C VAL A 122 -12.13 14.46 -1.13
N PRO A 123 -12.57 15.63 -1.67
CA PRO A 123 -13.36 15.68 -2.89
C PRO A 123 -12.64 15.04 -4.09
N GLY A 124 -13.38 14.25 -4.88
CA GLY A 124 -12.88 13.68 -6.14
C GLY A 124 -12.76 14.75 -7.23
N VAL A 125 -11.64 14.73 -7.97
CA VAL A 125 -11.40 15.60 -9.13
C VAL A 125 -11.22 14.77 -10.41
N GLY A 126 -12.18 13.90 -10.68
CA GLY A 126 -12.10 12.88 -11.73
C GLY A 126 -11.43 11.61 -11.24
N THR A 127 -11.04 10.72 -12.15
CA THR A 127 -10.30 9.49 -11.85
C THR A 127 -8.80 9.64 -12.16
N ARG A 128 -7.99 8.70 -11.69
CA ARG A 128 -6.53 8.72 -11.92
C ARG A 128 -6.18 8.68 -13.40
N SER A 129 -6.93 7.93 -14.21
CA SER A 129 -6.75 7.87 -15.68
C SER A 129 -7.44 9.02 -16.43
N ALA A 130 -8.43 9.69 -15.84
CA ALA A 130 -9.22 10.76 -16.45
C ALA A 130 -9.54 11.89 -15.42
N PRO A 131 -8.54 12.72 -15.05
CA PRO A 131 -8.75 13.85 -14.14
C PRO A 131 -9.69 14.90 -14.77
N ASP A 132 -10.53 15.50 -13.93
CA ASP A 132 -11.42 16.60 -14.33
C ASP A 132 -10.74 17.96 -14.13
N LEU A 133 -10.25 18.55 -15.22
CA LEU A 133 -9.56 19.84 -15.19
C LEU A 133 -10.44 20.99 -14.67
N LYS A 134 -11.76 20.92 -14.86
CA LYS A 134 -12.69 21.95 -14.34
C LYS A 134 -12.80 21.84 -12.82
N ALA A 135 -12.94 20.63 -12.30
CA ALA A 135 -12.96 20.37 -10.86
C ALA A 135 -11.63 20.77 -10.21
N ILE A 136 -10.49 20.46 -10.88
CA ILE A 136 -9.15 20.86 -10.41
C ILE A 136 -9.05 22.40 -10.33
N ALA A 137 -9.44 23.11 -11.38
CA ALA A 137 -9.39 24.58 -11.40
C ALA A 137 -10.34 25.19 -10.34
N ALA A 138 -11.53 24.63 -10.16
CA ALA A 138 -12.49 25.05 -9.15
C ALA A 138 -12.02 24.84 -7.71
N ALA A 139 -11.10 23.90 -7.49
CA ALA A 139 -10.46 23.70 -6.19
C ALA A 139 -9.42 24.78 -5.83
N HIS A 140 -9.09 25.70 -6.76
CA HIS A 140 -8.09 26.78 -6.58
C HIS A 140 -6.79 26.29 -5.92
N PRO A 141 -6.10 25.32 -6.49
CA PRO A 141 -4.85 24.81 -5.92
C PRO A 141 -3.71 25.83 -6.03
N ASP A 142 -2.77 25.75 -5.10
CA ASP A 142 -1.47 26.42 -5.19
C ASP A 142 -0.32 25.44 -5.56
N LEU A 143 -0.64 24.13 -5.58
CA LEU A 143 0.21 23.06 -6.09
C LEU A 143 -0.64 21.93 -6.68
N VAL A 144 -0.26 21.44 -7.85
CA VAL A 144 -0.79 20.20 -8.43
C VAL A 144 0.32 19.14 -8.49
N LEU A 145 0.05 17.96 -7.95
CA LEU A 145 0.91 16.79 -8.10
C LEU A 145 0.27 15.87 -9.16
N GLY A 146 0.95 15.63 -10.25
CA GLY A 146 0.50 14.79 -11.34
C GLY A 146 1.41 13.58 -11.55
N SER A 147 1.04 12.71 -12.47
CA SER A 147 1.80 11.49 -12.79
C SER A 147 2.21 11.47 -14.25
N GLN A 148 3.52 11.34 -14.49
CA GLN A 148 4.08 11.16 -15.82
C GLN A 148 3.58 9.85 -16.48
N PHE A 149 3.27 8.85 -15.69
CA PHE A 149 2.79 7.56 -16.20
C PHE A 149 1.28 7.58 -16.51
N LEU A 150 0.46 8.13 -15.61
CA LEU A 150 -1.00 8.07 -15.73
C LEU A 150 -1.53 9.07 -16.75
N THR A 151 -1.04 10.31 -16.72
CA THR A 151 -1.60 11.42 -17.50
C THR A 151 -0.52 12.34 -18.10
N PRO A 152 0.47 11.80 -18.86
CA PRO A 152 1.61 12.58 -19.34
C PRO A 152 1.21 13.79 -20.18
N ALA A 153 0.14 13.69 -20.96
CA ALA A 153 -0.33 14.76 -21.87
C ALA A 153 -0.98 15.95 -21.13
N LEU A 154 -1.29 15.82 -19.84
CA LEU A 154 -2.00 16.87 -19.09
C LEU A 154 -1.09 17.92 -18.46
N TYR A 155 0.24 17.73 -18.46
CA TYR A 155 1.16 18.65 -17.78
C TYR A 155 0.93 20.11 -18.14
N GLY A 156 0.86 20.45 -19.45
CA GLY A 156 0.66 21.83 -19.91
C GLY A 156 -0.68 22.44 -19.47
N GLN A 157 -1.74 21.64 -19.44
CA GLN A 157 -3.06 22.11 -19.00
C GLN A 157 -3.12 22.29 -17.47
N LEU A 158 -2.48 21.41 -16.71
CA LEU A 158 -2.40 21.51 -15.25
C LEU A 158 -1.52 22.67 -14.82
N SER A 159 -0.36 22.87 -15.46
CA SER A 159 0.55 23.99 -15.18
C SER A 159 -0.03 25.38 -15.52
N ALA A 160 -1.05 25.43 -16.38
CA ALA A 160 -1.82 26.65 -16.63
C ALA A 160 -2.81 26.97 -15.48
N ILE A 161 -3.15 25.99 -14.64
CA ILE A 161 -4.02 26.17 -13.46
C ILE A 161 -3.18 26.58 -12.24
N ALA A 162 -2.11 25.85 -11.95
CA ALA A 162 -1.24 26.10 -10.79
C ALA A 162 0.17 25.50 -11.02
N PRO A 163 1.19 25.88 -10.21
CA PRO A 163 2.47 25.17 -10.18
C PRO A 163 2.26 23.67 -10.11
N THR A 164 2.90 22.94 -11.04
CA THR A 164 2.65 21.50 -11.23
C THR A 164 3.96 20.73 -11.21
N VAL A 165 3.99 19.63 -10.46
CA VAL A 165 5.09 18.67 -10.43
C VAL A 165 4.57 17.28 -10.77
N PHE A 166 5.19 16.61 -11.73
CA PHE A 166 4.89 15.24 -12.07
C PHE A 166 5.88 14.27 -11.43
N THR A 167 5.36 13.28 -10.70
CA THR A 167 6.13 12.12 -10.23
C THR A 167 6.25 11.07 -11.34
N ALA A 168 7.21 10.14 -11.18
CA ALA A 168 7.39 9.01 -12.07
C ALA A 168 6.26 7.95 -11.90
N ALA A 169 6.32 6.87 -12.68
CA ALA A 169 5.46 5.72 -12.48
C ALA A 169 5.63 5.18 -11.05
N PRO A 170 4.53 4.91 -10.33
CA PRO A 170 4.61 4.19 -9.07
C PRO A 170 5.10 2.76 -9.28
N GLY A 171 5.29 1.98 -8.21
CA GLY A 171 5.77 0.61 -8.26
C GLY A 171 7.07 0.41 -7.50
N ALA A 172 8.03 -0.32 -8.08
CA ALA A 172 9.27 -0.69 -7.36
C ALA A 172 10.14 0.51 -6.94
N ALA A 173 10.04 1.64 -7.65
CA ALA A 173 10.79 2.89 -7.35
C ALA A 173 9.98 3.91 -6.53
N TRP A 174 8.97 3.48 -5.82
CA TRP A 174 8.06 4.33 -5.04
C TRP A 174 8.76 5.30 -4.08
N GLU A 175 9.92 4.95 -3.54
CA GLU A 175 10.70 5.84 -2.66
C GLU A 175 11.15 7.13 -3.37
N ASP A 176 11.41 7.07 -4.68
CA ASP A 176 11.77 8.25 -5.46
C ASP A 176 10.57 9.19 -5.62
N ASN A 177 9.35 8.63 -5.74
CA ASN A 177 8.13 9.43 -5.72
C ASN A 177 7.90 10.09 -4.35
N VAL A 178 8.16 9.39 -3.24
CA VAL A 178 8.12 9.99 -1.90
C VAL A 178 9.08 11.19 -1.80
N ARG A 179 10.32 11.06 -2.32
CA ARG A 179 11.27 12.18 -2.39
C ARG A 179 10.78 13.31 -3.28
N GLY A 180 10.17 12.96 -4.44
CA GLY A 180 9.59 13.94 -5.36
C GLY A 180 8.48 14.77 -4.72
N VAL A 181 7.56 14.14 -4.00
CA VAL A 181 6.50 14.82 -3.23
C VAL A 181 7.11 15.66 -2.10
N GLY A 182 8.11 15.12 -1.39
CA GLY A 182 8.86 15.85 -0.37
C GLY A 182 9.49 17.13 -0.94
N ALA A 183 10.16 17.05 -2.08
CA ALA A 183 10.75 18.20 -2.75
C ALA A 183 9.69 19.20 -3.23
N ALA A 184 8.60 18.74 -3.83
CA ALA A 184 7.50 19.57 -4.31
C ALA A 184 6.78 20.33 -3.19
N THR A 185 6.83 19.83 -1.96
CA THR A 185 6.24 20.45 -0.76
C THR A 185 7.28 21.06 0.16
N ALA A 186 8.56 21.11 -0.24
CA ALA A 186 9.71 21.55 0.57
C ALA A 186 9.85 20.80 1.91
N ARG A 187 9.65 19.49 1.88
CA ARG A 187 9.79 18.58 3.03
C ARG A 187 10.72 17.41 2.70
N SER A 188 11.79 17.71 1.96
CA SER A 188 12.76 16.68 1.54
C SER A 188 13.39 15.96 2.72
N ALA A 189 13.76 16.68 3.77
CA ALA A 189 14.34 16.10 4.98
C ALA A 189 13.34 15.15 5.68
N ALA A 190 12.07 15.53 5.76
CA ALA A 190 11.02 14.68 6.33
C ALA A 190 10.75 13.45 5.47
N ALA A 191 10.70 13.58 4.14
CA ALA A 191 10.54 12.46 3.22
C ALA A 191 11.68 11.44 3.35
N ASP A 192 12.94 11.89 3.40
CA ASP A 192 14.09 11.01 3.61
C ASP A 192 14.06 10.32 4.99
N ALA A 193 13.61 11.03 6.03
CA ALA A 193 13.43 10.44 7.35
C ALA A 193 12.34 9.35 7.35
N LEU A 194 11.23 9.54 6.62
CA LEU A 194 10.17 8.53 6.45
C LEU A 194 10.70 7.25 5.76
N ILE A 195 11.49 7.41 4.69
CA ILE A 195 12.10 6.30 3.96
C ILE A 195 13.12 5.56 4.85
N THR A 196 13.96 6.32 5.58
CA THR A 196 14.95 5.75 6.50
C THR A 196 14.26 4.94 7.60
N ALA A 197 13.21 5.50 8.21
CA ALA A 197 12.43 4.80 9.24
C ALA A 197 11.72 3.54 8.69
N PHE A 198 11.20 3.61 7.47
CA PHE A 198 10.64 2.43 6.79
C PHE A 198 11.69 1.33 6.60
N ARG A 199 12.86 1.66 6.03
CA ARG A 199 13.93 0.69 5.77
C ARG A 199 14.43 0.03 7.06
N GLN A 200 14.60 0.82 8.12
CA GLN A 200 14.97 0.30 9.44
C GLN A 200 13.91 -0.67 9.95
N ARG A 201 12.63 -0.29 9.91
CA ARG A 201 11.54 -1.15 10.33
C ARG A 201 11.44 -2.44 9.52
N ALA A 202 11.64 -2.37 8.20
CA ALA A 202 11.64 -3.53 7.33
C ALA A 202 12.77 -4.50 7.70
N THR A 203 13.99 -3.99 7.90
CA THR A 203 15.14 -4.78 8.32
C THR A 203 14.92 -5.42 9.70
N ASP A 204 14.39 -4.67 10.66
CA ASP A 204 14.13 -5.17 12.03
C ASP A 204 13.10 -6.33 12.01
N ILE A 205 12.02 -6.19 11.23
CA ILE A 205 11.02 -7.25 11.07
C ILE A 205 11.65 -8.45 10.35
N GLY A 206 12.40 -8.22 9.28
CA GLY A 206 13.09 -9.28 8.53
C GLY A 206 13.98 -10.12 9.41
N THR A 207 14.86 -9.48 10.17
CA THR A 207 15.77 -10.13 11.12
C THR A 207 15.00 -10.86 12.23
N LYS A 208 14.02 -10.18 12.85
CA LYS A 208 13.24 -10.74 13.97
C LYS A 208 12.42 -11.96 13.56
N ARG A 209 12.03 -12.03 12.29
CA ARG A 209 11.15 -13.08 11.77
C ARG A 209 11.86 -14.10 10.91
N ASP A 210 13.17 -13.97 10.78
CA ASP A 210 13.98 -14.86 9.93
C ASP A 210 13.47 -14.93 8.48
N ALA A 211 13.12 -13.75 7.97
CA ALA A 211 12.36 -13.60 6.72
C ALA A 211 13.08 -14.14 5.49
N ALA A 212 14.42 -14.17 5.52
CA ALA A 212 15.25 -14.67 4.42
C ALA A 212 15.09 -16.18 4.14
N HIS A 213 14.49 -16.94 5.06
CA HIS A 213 14.19 -18.35 4.87
C HIS A 213 12.87 -18.60 4.13
N PHE A 214 12.10 -17.54 3.80
CA PHE A 214 10.80 -17.68 3.18
C PHE A 214 10.74 -17.08 1.79
N GLN A 215 10.02 -17.76 0.91
CA GLN A 215 9.58 -17.23 -0.38
C GLN A 215 8.11 -16.90 -0.31
N ALA A 216 7.73 -15.71 -0.78
CA ALA A 216 6.34 -15.29 -0.77
C ALA A 216 5.82 -14.98 -2.18
N SER A 217 4.60 -15.43 -2.43
CA SER A 217 3.82 -15.13 -3.62
C SER A 217 2.93 -13.91 -3.40
N ILE A 218 2.82 -13.06 -4.42
CA ILE A 218 1.88 -11.93 -4.46
C ILE A 218 0.83 -12.25 -5.50
N VAL A 219 -0.41 -12.40 -5.05
CA VAL A 219 -1.56 -12.78 -5.88
C VAL A 219 -2.65 -11.72 -5.76
N GLN A 220 -3.35 -11.47 -6.86
CA GLN A 220 -4.57 -10.68 -6.86
C GLN A 220 -5.69 -11.48 -7.52
N LEU A 221 -6.82 -11.57 -6.85
CA LEU A 221 -8.05 -12.09 -7.43
C LEU A 221 -8.82 -10.96 -8.10
N THR A 222 -9.29 -11.23 -9.32
CA THR A 222 -10.33 -10.45 -9.97
C THR A 222 -11.63 -11.25 -9.97
N THR A 223 -12.68 -10.75 -10.58
CA THR A 223 -13.94 -11.49 -10.73
C THR A 223 -13.82 -12.73 -11.62
N THR A 224 -12.79 -12.77 -12.47
CA THR A 224 -12.66 -13.81 -13.51
C THR A 224 -11.28 -14.47 -13.57
N THR A 225 -10.27 -13.91 -12.89
CA THR A 225 -8.89 -14.38 -13.01
C THR A 225 -8.13 -14.36 -11.68
N VAL A 226 -7.06 -15.16 -11.64
CA VAL A 226 -5.98 -15.11 -10.66
C VAL A 226 -4.77 -14.47 -11.34
N ARG A 227 -4.26 -13.36 -10.81
CA ARG A 227 -3.04 -12.69 -11.25
C ARG A 227 -1.91 -13.00 -10.30
N VAL A 228 -0.78 -13.45 -10.82
CA VAL A 228 0.44 -13.69 -10.06
C VAL A 228 1.48 -12.68 -10.48
N TYR A 229 1.88 -11.82 -9.56
CA TYR A 229 2.75 -10.67 -9.84
C TYR A 229 4.22 -11.06 -9.93
N GLY A 230 4.93 -10.41 -10.86
CA GLY A 230 6.38 -10.53 -11.05
C GLY A 230 7.20 -9.78 -10.01
N ALA A 231 8.47 -9.51 -10.33
CA ALA A 231 9.43 -8.90 -9.40
C ALA A 231 9.43 -7.36 -9.41
N ARG A 232 8.88 -6.72 -10.46
CA ARG A 232 8.91 -5.25 -10.61
C ARG A 232 7.58 -4.60 -10.25
N ASN A 233 7.23 -4.62 -8.97
CA ASN A 233 6.06 -3.93 -8.46
C ASN A 233 6.30 -3.45 -7.04
N PHE A 234 5.38 -2.65 -6.52
CA PHE A 234 5.46 -2.07 -5.19
C PHE A 234 5.58 -3.12 -4.08
N PRO A 235 4.66 -4.10 -3.93
CA PRO A 235 4.77 -5.05 -2.84
C PRO A 235 6.01 -5.94 -2.95
N ALA A 236 6.50 -6.28 -4.15
CA ALA A 236 7.73 -7.03 -4.30
C ALA A 236 8.94 -6.25 -3.79
N SER A 237 8.97 -4.92 -3.96
CA SER A 237 10.03 -4.07 -3.42
C SER A 237 10.02 -4.05 -1.88
N VAL A 238 8.83 -4.04 -1.27
CA VAL A 238 8.67 -4.10 0.19
C VAL A 238 9.07 -5.48 0.74
N LEU A 239 8.67 -6.57 0.08
CA LEU A 239 9.14 -7.93 0.42
C LEU A 239 10.66 -8.01 0.41
N SER A 240 11.29 -7.47 -0.64
CA SER A 240 12.75 -7.40 -0.77
C SER A 240 13.40 -6.59 0.37
N ALA A 241 12.80 -5.46 0.76
CA ALA A 241 13.32 -4.64 1.86
C ALA A 241 13.25 -5.36 3.22
N VAL A 242 12.29 -6.27 3.40
CA VAL A 242 12.19 -7.15 4.58
C VAL A 242 13.13 -8.35 4.48
N GLY A 243 13.61 -8.68 3.28
CA GLY A 243 14.46 -9.84 3.02
C GLY A 243 13.71 -11.10 2.61
N VAL A 244 12.42 -10.99 2.29
CA VAL A 244 11.61 -12.11 1.77
C VAL A 244 11.88 -12.28 0.29
N ASP A 245 12.22 -13.49 -0.14
CA ASP A 245 12.49 -13.79 -1.55
C ASP A 245 11.18 -14.11 -2.33
N ARG A 246 11.31 -14.19 -3.64
CA ARG A 246 10.25 -14.58 -4.57
C ARG A 246 10.54 -15.96 -5.16
N PRO A 247 9.54 -16.83 -5.34
CA PRO A 247 9.76 -18.10 -6.03
C PRO A 247 10.23 -17.85 -7.47
N ALA A 248 11.01 -18.77 -8.02
CA ALA A 248 11.62 -18.63 -9.35
C ALA A 248 10.59 -18.30 -10.46
N SER A 249 9.39 -18.88 -10.36
CA SER A 249 8.26 -18.62 -11.27
C SER A 249 7.76 -17.17 -11.27
N GLN A 250 8.15 -16.35 -10.29
CA GLN A 250 7.68 -14.98 -10.07
C GLN A 250 8.79 -13.94 -10.13
N ARG A 251 9.99 -14.31 -10.60
CA ARG A 251 11.12 -13.36 -10.77
C ARG A 251 11.13 -12.68 -12.13
N PHE A 252 10.11 -12.86 -12.95
CA PHE A 252 9.99 -12.19 -14.24
C PHE A 252 9.81 -10.66 -14.07
N THR A 253 10.31 -9.91 -15.07
CA THR A 253 10.34 -8.42 -15.05
C THR A 253 9.85 -7.80 -16.33
N ASP A 254 9.48 -8.60 -17.33
CA ASP A 254 9.02 -8.21 -18.66
C ASP A 254 7.52 -7.84 -18.72
N LYS A 255 6.78 -8.23 -17.70
CA LYS A 255 5.35 -7.96 -17.54
C LYS A 255 5.00 -7.79 -16.05
N PRO A 256 3.87 -7.14 -15.72
CA PRO A 256 3.49 -6.93 -14.31
C PRO A 256 3.04 -8.22 -13.64
N TYR A 257 2.30 -9.08 -14.33
CA TYR A 257 1.78 -10.35 -13.81
C TYR A 257 1.58 -11.38 -14.91
N VAL A 258 1.41 -12.63 -14.52
CA VAL A 258 0.78 -13.69 -15.32
C VAL A 258 -0.66 -13.85 -14.85
N GLU A 259 -1.57 -14.21 -15.76
CA GLU A 259 -3.00 -14.27 -15.48
C GLU A 259 -3.55 -15.63 -15.86
N MET A 260 -4.37 -16.21 -14.98
CA MET A 260 -5.00 -17.52 -15.13
C MET A 260 -6.51 -17.36 -14.94
N GLY A 261 -7.31 -18.04 -15.77
CA GLY A 261 -8.77 -18.03 -15.65
C GLY A 261 -9.25 -18.64 -14.33
N ALA A 262 -10.23 -18.00 -13.71
CA ALA A 262 -10.84 -18.43 -12.45
C ALA A 262 -12.37 -18.27 -12.44
N THR A 263 -13.00 -18.23 -13.61
CA THR A 263 -14.45 -18.39 -13.71
C THR A 263 -14.87 -19.81 -13.31
N ASP A 264 -16.14 -20.04 -13.04
CA ASP A 264 -16.63 -21.40 -12.71
C ASP A 264 -16.33 -22.40 -13.84
N ALA A 265 -16.42 -21.94 -15.10
CA ALA A 265 -16.08 -22.76 -16.26
C ALA A 265 -14.57 -23.07 -16.35
N ASP A 266 -13.71 -22.15 -15.90
CA ASP A 266 -12.27 -22.38 -15.86
C ASP A 266 -11.91 -23.33 -14.71
N LEU A 267 -12.47 -23.11 -13.51
CA LEU A 267 -12.26 -23.98 -12.36
C LEU A 267 -12.69 -25.42 -12.62
N ALA A 268 -13.81 -25.60 -13.34
CA ALA A 268 -14.27 -26.91 -13.76
C ALA A 268 -13.31 -27.66 -14.70
N LYS A 269 -12.46 -26.94 -15.45
CA LYS A 269 -11.40 -27.51 -16.31
C LYS A 269 -10.12 -27.84 -15.54
N GLY A 270 -10.00 -27.43 -14.28
CA GLY A 270 -8.83 -27.64 -13.46
C GLY A 270 -7.60 -26.83 -13.90
N PRO A 271 -7.64 -25.47 -13.81
CA PRO A 271 -6.52 -24.64 -14.22
C PRO A 271 -5.28 -24.96 -13.39
N ASP A 272 -4.10 -24.69 -13.96
CA ASP A 272 -2.84 -24.81 -13.24
C ASP A 272 -2.51 -23.51 -12.50
N PHE A 273 -2.63 -23.52 -11.18
CA PHE A 273 -2.24 -22.41 -10.30
C PHE A 273 -0.82 -22.54 -9.73
N SER A 274 -0.02 -23.51 -10.19
CA SER A 274 1.35 -23.73 -9.65
C SER A 274 2.25 -22.50 -9.71
N ALA A 275 2.01 -21.59 -10.67
CA ALA A 275 2.73 -20.31 -10.73
C ALA A 275 2.50 -19.44 -9.49
N ALA A 276 1.41 -19.63 -8.75
CA ALA A 276 1.12 -18.93 -7.50
C ALA A 276 1.76 -19.57 -6.26
N ASP A 277 2.33 -20.78 -6.37
CA ASP A 277 2.82 -21.51 -5.20
C ASP A 277 4.12 -20.91 -4.67
N ALA A 278 4.25 -20.92 -3.35
CA ALA A 278 5.39 -20.44 -2.57
C ALA A 278 5.30 -21.01 -1.15
N ASP A 279 6.23 -20.66 -0.26
CA ASP A 279 6.08 -20.95 1.17
C ASP A 279 4.87 -20.21 1.77
N ILE A 280 4.58 -19.01 1.26
CA ILE A 280 3.47 -18.17 1.72
C ILE A 280 2.83 -17.48 0.51
N ILE A 281 1.50 -17.38 0.51
CA ILE A 281 0.74 -16.66 -0.51
C ILE A 281 0.00 -15.50 0.14
N TYR A 282 0.27 -14.27 -0.30
CA TYR A 282 -0.51 -13.08 0.03
C TYR A 282 -1.47 -12.78 -1.12
N VAL A 283 -2.77 -12.81 -0.83
CA VAL A 283 -3.84 -12.65 -1.82
C VAL A 283 -4.62 -11.38 -1.55
N SER A 284 -4.66 -10.47 -2.49
CA SER A 284 -5.58 -9.33 -2.46
C SER A 284 -6.77 -9.57 -3.40
N CYS A 285 -7.87 -8.85 -3.19
CA CYS A 285 -9.06 -8.91 -4.05
C CYS A 285 -9.27 -7.53 -4.69
N ALA A 286 -9.24 -7.45 -6.02
CA ALA A 286 -9.30 -6.22 -6.78
C ALA A 286 -10.64 -5.44 -6.64
N SER A 287 -11.66 -6.07 -6.10
CA SER A 287 -12.98 -5.47 -5.87
C SER A 287 -13.78 -6.28 -4.85
N PRO A 288 -14.89 -5.72 -4.30
CA PRO A 288 -15.82 -6.48 -3.46
C PRO A 288 -16.35 -7.74 -4.16
N ALA A 289 -16.68 -7.65 -5.44
CA ALA A 289 -17.14 -8.80 -6.21
C ALA A 289 -16.04 -9.89 -6.37
N ALA A 290 -14.77 -9.50 -6.45
CA ALA A 290 -13.66 -10.45 -6.42
C ALA A 290 -13.52 -11.11 -5.03
N ALA A 291 -13.74 -10.36 -3.96
CA ALA A 291 -13.71 -10.89 -2.59
C ALA A 291 -14.83 -11.91 -2.34
N GLU A 292 -16.03 -11.68 -2.88
CA GLU A 292 -17.13 -12.66 -2.82
C GLU A 292 -16.79 -13.99 -3.51
N ARG A 293 -15.95 -13.96 -4.55
CA ARG A 293 -15.52 -15.17 -5.26
C ARG A 293 -14.32 -15.87 -4.61
N ALA A 294 -13.63 -15.23 -3.68
CA ALA A 294 -12.40 -15.76 -3.09
C ALA A 294 -12.61 -17.18 -2.51
N ALA A 295 -13.71 -17.41 -1.80
CA ALA A 295 -14.04 -18.72 -1.24
C ALA A 295 -14.15 -19.79 -2.34
N THR A 296 -14.81 -19.50 -3.46
CA THR A 296 -14.95 -20.45 -4.59
C THR A 296 -13.58 -20.82 -5.18
N VAL A 297 -12.68 -19.86 -5.32
CA VAL A 297 -11.32 -20.10 -5.85
C VAL A 297 -10.52 -20.94 -4.84
N PHE A 298 -10.51 -20.54 -3.56
CA PHE A 298 -9.72 -21.21 -2.52
C PHE A 298 -10.22 -22.64 -2.21
N ASP A 299 -11.51 -22.90 -2.38
CA ASP A 299 -12.09 -24.24 -2.22
C ASP A 299 -11.90 -25.14 -3.45
N SER A 300 -11.43 -24.61 -4.57
CA SER A 300 -11.21 -25.38 -5.78
C SER A 300 -10.04 -26.38 -5.62
N ASP A 301 -10.16 -27.56 -6.24
CA ASP A 301 -9.11 -28.57 -6.23
C ASP A 301 -7.75 -28.06 -6.73
N PRO A 302 -7.66 -27.23 -7.80
CA PRO A 302 -6.40 -26.64 -8.24
C PRO A 302 -5.71 -25.79 -7.17
N TRP A 303 -6.47 -24.98 -6.42
CA TRP A 303 -5.92 -24.12 -5.36
C TRP A 303 -5.51 -24.95 -4.14
N ARG A 304 -6.31 -25.92 -3.74
CA ARG A 304 -6.04 -26.81 -2.60
C ARG A 304 -4.77 -27.65 -2.77
N ARG A 305 -4.29 -27.85 -4.01
CA ARG A 305 -3.02 -28.54 -4.29
C ARG A 305 -1.79 -27.70 -4.03
N LEU A 306 -1.89 -26.37 -3.91
CA LEU A 306 -0.76 -25.51 -3.61
C LEU A 306 -0.16 -25.86 -2.24
N SER A 307 1.17 -25.85 -2.13
CA SER A 307 1.87 -26.17 -0.88
C SER A 307 1.49 -25.19 0.22
N ALA A 308 1.50 -23.89 -0.07
CA ALA A 308 1.11 -22.86 0.89
C ALA A 308 -0.33 -23.08 1.42
N ASN A 309 -1.26 -23.56 0.58
CA ASN A 309 -2.62 -23.83 1.04
C ASN A 309 -2.67 -25.05 1.98
N ARG A 310 -1.95 -26.12 1.66
CA ARG A 310 -1.85 -27.30 2.52
C ARG A 310 -1.21 -27.02 3.87
N ASP A 311 -0.29 -26.07 3.87
CA ASP A 311 0.45 -25.63 5.07
C ASP A 311 -0.28 -24.51 5.83
N ASN A 312 -1.52 -24.16 5.44
CA ASN A 312 -2.31 -23.06 5.99
C ASN A 312 -1.57 -21.71 5.94
N ARG A 313 -0.80 -21.45 4.89
CA ARG A 313 0.02 -20.24 4.71
C ARG A 313 -0.48 -19.35 3.59
N VAL A 314 -1.79 -19.28 3.41
CA VAL A 314 -2.49 -18.36 2.52
C VAL A 314 -3.11 -17.25 3.37
N PHE A 315 -2.82 -15.98 3.02
CA PHE A 315 -3.33 -14.83 3.73
C PHE A 315 -4.01 -13.86 2.77
N VAL A 316 -5.25 -13.49 3.10
CA VAL A 316 -5.96 -12.40 2.42
C VAL A 316 -5.51 -11.08 3.02
N VAL A 317 -5.14 -10.15 2.15
CA VAL A 317 -4.59 -8.83 2.51
C VAL A 317 -5.39 -7.71 1.87
N ASN A 318 -5.25 -6.51 2.40
CA ASN A 318 -5.94 -5.33 1.89
C ASN A 318 -5.37 -4.89 0.54
N ASP A 319 -6.22 -4.84 -0.50
CA ASP A 319 -5.83 -4.48 -1.88
C ASP A 319 -5.33 -3.03 -1.99
N GLU A 320 -5.96 -2.09 -1.27
CA GLU A 320 -5.51 -0.69 -1.28
C GLU A 320 -4.07 -0.55 -0.76
N ILE A 321 -3.67 -1.34 0.23
CA ILE A 321 -2.33 -1.34 0.81
C ILE A 321 -1.34 -2.09 -0.09
N TRP A 322 -1.74 -3.26 -0.59
CA TRP A 322 -0.81 -4.12 -1.32
C TRP A 322 -0.67 -3.77 -2.80
N GLN A 323 -1.71 -3.22 -3.45
CA GLN A 323 -1.70 -3.02 -4.91
C GLN A 323 -1.80 -1.56 -5.35
N THR A 324 -2.56 -0.72 -4.65
CA THR A 324 -2.93 0.60 -5.19
C THR A 324 -2.45 1.80 -4.38
N GLY A 325 -1.92 1.59 -3.17
CA GLY A 325 -1.42 2.65 -2.30
C GLY A 325 -0.08 3.20 -2.75
N GLU A 326 0.89 2.30 -2.95
CA GLU A 326 2.21 2.53 -3.54
C GLU A 326 3.05 3.65 -2.91
N GLY A 327 2.76 3.99 -1.63
CA GLY A 327 3.48 4.99 -0.85
C GLY A 327 3.97 4.45 0.50
N VAL A 328 4.48 5.34 1.35
CA VAL A 328 5.14 4.95 2.61
C VAL A 328 4.18 4.41 3.66
N VAL A 329 2.91 4.87 3.68
CA VAL A 329 1.88 4.33 4.59
C VAL A 329 1.52 2.91 4.17
N ALA A 330 1.28 2.70 2.87
CA ALA A 330 1.03 1.37 2.32
C ALA A 330 2.21 0.42 2.56
N ALA A 331 3.46 0.88 2.34
CA ALA A 331 4.66 0.10 2.61
C ALA A 331 4.76 -0.34 4.09
N ARG A 332 4.45 0.55 5.03
CA ARG A 332 4.36 0.21 6.47
C ARG A 332 3.27 -0.82 6.74
N GLY A 333 2.13 -0.70 6.06
CA GLY A 333 1.03 -1.67 6.15
C GLY A 333 1.45 -3.07 5.71
N ILE A 334 2.20 -3.20 4.61
CA ILE A 334 2.76 -4.48 4.16
C ILE A 334 3.74 -5.03 5.20
N VAL A 335 4.69 -4.21 5.69
CA VAL A 335 5.65 -4.64 6.73
C VAL A 335 4.92 -5.11 8.00
N GLU A 336 3.79 -4.50 8.35
CA GLU A 336 2.94 -4.93 9.47
C GLU A 336 2.32 -6.32 9.22
N ASP A 337 1.87 -6.61 8.00
CA ASP A 337 1.39 -7.95 7.62
C ASP A 337 2.51 -8.98 7.68
N LEU A 338 3.72 -8.63 7.24
CA LEU A 338 4.88 -9.51 7.24
C LEU A 338 5.38 -9.88 8.64
N ARG A 339 4.93 -9.22 9.71
CA ARG A 339 5.22 -9.65 11.09
C ARG A 339 4.73 -11.07 11.38
N TRP A 340 3.79 -11.58 10.60
CA TRP A 340 3.22 -12.92 10.75
C TRP A 340 3.93 -13.99 9.90
N ILE A 341 4.96 -13.63 9.14
CA ILE A 341 5.63 -14.52 8.17
C ILE A 341 6.14 -15.83 8.80
N ASN A 342 6.58 -15.80 10.04
CA ASN A 342 7.08 -16.95 10.80
C ASN A 342 6.19 -17.29 11.99
N ALA A 343 4.92 -16.92 11.96
CA ALA A 343 3.99 -17.27 13.02
C ALA A 343 3.54 -18.74 12.84
N PRO A 344 3.42 -19.50 13.92
CA PRO A 344 2.82 -20.83 13.85
C PRO A 344 1.37 -20.70 13.37
N ILE A 345 1.00 -21.55 12.45
CA ILE A 345 -0.34 -21.59 11.88
C ILE A 345 -1.05 -22.75 12.55
N ASN A 346 -2.13 -22.44 13.23
CA ASN A 346 -2.99 -23.44 13.88
C ASN A 346 -4.25 -23.66 13.06
#